data_d291a74959b4f2bdc570e764bbe2c211
#
_entry.id   d291a74959b4f2bdc570e764bbe2c211
#
_cell.length_a   1.000
_cell.length_b   1.000
_cell.length_c   1.000
_cell.angle_alpha   90.00
_cell.angle_beta   90.00
_cell.angle_gamma   90.00
#
_symmetry.space_group_name_H-M   'P 1'
#
loop_
_entity.id
_entity.type
_entity.pdbx_description
1 polymer ?
#
loop_
_entity_poly.entity_id
_entity_poly.type
_entity_poly.pdbx_seq_one_letter_code
_entity_poly.pdbx_strand_id
1 'polypeptide(L)'
;GAKGVSVAKAPDGKVIFIPNVVPGDVVDIQTLKKRKAYYEGKAVRFHEFSEHRIEPVCEHFGVCGGCKWQNMKYEEQLNFKQNEVVNHLKRIGHVEIQEILPIKACDQIYFYRNKMEFSFSDARWLTPQEIAEGGEIDSKFACGFHIPKMWDKILDIEKCHLQVDPSTAIRNKIKRFAIQNGMTFFNPRKQDGFLRTMMIRISSIGEIMVVVQFFNEDKDKREALLNFAAEKFPEITSLQYVINEKGNDTLYDQDVILFKGRDHIFEEMEGLKFKINAKSFYQTNAAQAYNLYKITRDFAGLTGNELVYDLYTGTGTIAQFVSKKANKVIGIESVPEAIIDAKSNA
;
A
#
# COMPACT_ATOMS: atom_id res chain seq x y z
N GLY A 1 -18.78 6.34 5.79
CA GLY A 1 -19.05 4.91 5.54
C GLY A 1 -17.77 4.12 5.31
N ALA A 2 -17.88 2.80 5.33
CA ALA A 2 -16.76 1.90 5.06
C ALA A 2 -16.11 2.18 3.68
N LYS A 3 -14.81 1.81 3.54
CA LYS A 3 -14.04 1.94 2.30
C LYS A 3 -13.83 3.38 1.81
N GLY A 4 -13.98 4.38 2.69
CA GLY A 4 -13.65 5.78 2.39
C GLY A 4 -14.68 6.47 1.50
N VAL A 5 -15.95 6.12 1.61
CA VAL A 5 -17.06 6.82 0.96
C VAL A 5 -17.93 7.52 1.99
N SER A 6 -18.43 8.69 1.66
CA SER A 6 -19.46 9.35 2.46
C SER A 6 -20.85 8.80 2.15
N VAL A 7 -21.76 8.93 3.10
CA VAL A 7 -23.11 8.38 3.03
C VAL A 7 -24.12 9.50 3.17
N ALA A 8 -25.04 9.61 2.24
CA ALA A 8 -26.21 10.48 2.31
C ALA A 8 -27.49 9.67 2.11
N LYS A 9 -28.65 10.28 2.38
CA LYS A 9 -29.96 9.71 2.09
C LYS A 9 -30.60 10.45 0.93
N ALA A 10 -31.10 9.70 -0.03
CA ALA A 10 -31.92 10.22 -1.12
C ALA A 10 -33.35 10.55 -0.63
N PRO A 11 -34.13 11.37 -1.37
CA PRO A 11 -35.52 11.67 -1.02
C PRO A 11 -36.42 10.42 -0.88
N ASP A 12 -36.12 9.34 -1.59
CA ASP A 12 -36.83 8.04 -1.50
C ASP A 12 -36.34 7.16 -0.32
N GLY A 13 -35.50 7.71 0.56
CA GLY A 13 -34.97 7.04 1.75
C GLY A 13 -33.78 6.11 1.51
N LYS A 14 -33.38 5.86 0.26
CA LYS A 14 -32.23 5.02 -0.06
C LYS A 14 -30.91 5.71 0.25
N VAL A 15 -29.93 4.90 0.57
CA VAL A 15 -28.55 5.37 0.79
C VAL A 15 -27.90 5.75 -0.54
N ILE A 16 -27.13 6.85 -0.53
CA ILE A 16 -26.23 7.24 -1.62
C ILE A 16 -24.80 7.14 -1.10
N PHE A 17 -23.94 6.42 -1.80
CA PHE A 17 -22.49 6.38 -1.55
C PHE A 17 -21.76 7.36 -2.47
N ILE A 18 -20.94 8.25 -1.86
CA ILE A 18 -20.31 9.37 -2.55
C ILE A 18 -18.82 9.40 -2.19
N PRO A 19 -17.90 9.15 -3.14
CA PRO A 19 -16.47 9.29 -2.90
C PRO A 19 -16.05 10.77 -2.83
N ASN A 20 -14.89 11.03 -2.22
CA ASN A 20 -14.22 12.34 -2.16
C ASN A 20 -15.01 13.47 -1.47
N VAL A 21 -16.07 13.14 -0.76
CA VAL A 21 -16.86 14.05 0.06
C VAL A 21 -16.55 13.79 1.53
N VAL A 22 -16.41 14.83 2.31
CA VAL A 22 -16.23 14.76 3.77
C VAL A 22 -17.60 14.90 4.44
N PRO A 23 -17.92 14.11 5.48
CA PRO A 23 -19.16 14.31 6.23
C PRO A 23 -19.28 15.76 6.73
N GLY A 24 -20.43 16.38 6.46
CA GLY A 24 -20.68 17.80 6.72
C GLY A 24 -20.54 18.70 5.49
N ASP A 25 -19.99 18.21 4.36
CA ASP A 25 -20.07 18.95 3.11
C ASP A 25 -21.52 19.03 2.61
N VAL A 26 -21.91 20.18 2.09
CA VAL A 26 -23.17 20.41 1.38
C VAL A 26 -22.89 20.40 -0.12
N VAL A 27 -23.44 19.41 -0.83
CA VAL A 27 -23.07 19.15 -2.23
C VAL A 27 -24.26 18.78 -3.11
N ASP A 28 -24.20 19.17 -4.38
CA ASP A 28 -25.05 18.58 -5.41
C ASP A 28 -24.48 17.24 -5.86
N ILE A 29 -25.33 16.22 -5.92
CA ILE A 29 -24.95 14.85 -6.23
C ILE A 29 -25.56 14.42 -7.56
N GLN A 30 -24.71 14.02 -8.50
CA GLN A 30 -25.13 13.28 -9.68
C GLN A 30 -25.14 11.78 -9.39
N THR A 31 -26.32 11.15 -9.51
CA THR A 31 -26.46 9.70 -9.40
C THR A 31 -25.85 9.04 -10.64
N LEU A 32 -24.89 8.15 -10.45
CA LEU A 32 -24.20 7.41 -11.51
C LEU A 32 -24.83 6.04 -11.74
N LYS A 33 -25.16 5.31 -10.67
CA LYS A 33 -25.74 3.98 -10.72
C LYS A 33 -26.86 3.83 -9.69
N LYS A 34 -27.98 3.26 -10.16
CA LYS A 34 -29.10 2.84 -9.31
C LYS A 34 -28.97 1.34 -9.05
N ARG A 35 -28.91 0.97 -7.79
CA ARG A 35 -28.98 -0.42 -7.31
C ARG A 35 -30.32 -0.66 -6.62
N LYS A 36 -30.66 -1.93 -6.34
CA LYS A 36 -31.92 -2.27 -5.66
C LYS A 36 -32.04 -1.55 -4.30
N ALA A 37 -30.97 -1.54 -3.51
CA ALA A 37 -30.95 -1.03 -2.14
C ALA A 37 -30.27 0.33 -1.95
N TYR A 38 -29.49 0.83 -2.92
CA TYR A 38 -28.70 2.05 -2.77
C TYR A 38 -28.38 2.72 -4.12
N TYR A 39 -27.84 3.94 -4.05
CA TYR A 39 -27.30 4.67 -5.20
C TYR A 39 -25.78 4.82 -5.06
N GLU A 40 -25.08 4.84 -6.19
CA GLU A 40 -23.70 5.35 -6.29
C GLU A 40 -23.77 6.73 -6.96
N GLY A 41 -23.15 7.73 -6.36
CA GLY A 41 -23.15 9.10 -6.88
C GLY A 41 -21.76 9.73 -6.84
N LYS A 42 -21.65 10.89 -7.46
CA LYS A 42 -20.48 11.78 -7.34
C LYS A 42 -20.96 13.20 -7.00
N ALA A 43 -20.19 13.93 -6.21
CA ALA A 43 -20.40 15.36 -6.05
C ALA A 43 -20.04 16.08 -7.36
N VAL A 44 -20.91 17.00 -7.80
CA VAL A 44 -20.70 17.81 -8.99
C VAL A 44 -20.54 19.30 -8.67
N ARG A 45 -21.02 19.72 -7.51
CA ARG A 45 -20.88 21.08 -7.01
C ARG A 45 -20.84 21.04 -5.49
N PHE A 46 -19.92 21.81 -4.88
CA PHE A 46 -19.87 22.05 -3.43
C PHE A 46 -20.46 23.43 -3.15
N HIS A 47 -21.39 23.49 -2.22
CA HIS A 47 -22.01 24.73 -1.72
C HIS A 47 -21.34 25.18 -0.42
N GLU A 48 -21.07 24.23 0.50
CA GLU A 48 -20.40 24.47 1.77
C GLU A 48 -19.43 23.36 2.04
N PHE A 49 -18.24 23.70 2.55
CA PHE A 49 -17.25 22.73 2.98
C PHE A 49 -17.40 22.43 4.48
N SER A 50 -17.27 21.17 4.83
CA SER A 50 -17.21 20.73 6.21
C SER A 50 -16.02 21.35 6.94
N GLU A 51 -16.21 21.69 8.21
CA GLU A 51 -15.12 22.12 9.12
C GLU A 51 -14.04 21.05 9.31
N HIS A 52 -14.37 19.79 9.02
CA HIS A 52 -13.46 18.64 9.07
C HIS A 52 -12.65 18.47 7.80
N ARG A 53 -12.93 19.24 6.76
CA ARG A 53 -12.20 19.19 5.50
C ARG A 53 -10.86 19.91 5.63
N ILE A 54 -9.85 19.33 5.01
CA ILE A 54 -8.53 19.93 4.82
C ILE A 54 -8.09 19.79 3.36
N GLU A 55 -7.15 20.62 2.95
CA GLU A 55 -6.51 20.47 1.65
C GLU A 55 -5.58 19.25 1.66
N PRO A 56 -5.70 18.32 0.73
CA PRO A 56 -4.82 17.18 0.61
C PRO A 56 -3.37 17.60 0.33
N VAL A 57 -2.40 16.99 1.02
CA VAL A 57 -0.97 17.23 0.77
C VAL A 57 -0.53 16.68 -0.59
N CYS A 58 -1.18 15.62 -1.07
CA CYS A 58 -0.83 14.94 -2.31
C CYS A 58 -1.60 15.54 -3.50
N GLU A 59 -0.88 16.07 -4.49
CA GLU A 59 -1.45 16.60 -5.73
C GLU A 59 -2.27 15.58 -6.56
N HIS A 60 -1.97 14.29 -6.35
CA HIS A 60 -2.66 13.18 -7.01
C HIS A 60 -3.92 12.69 -6.27
N PHE A 61 -4.27 13.32 -5.14
CA PHE A 61 -5.44 12.91 -4.37
C PHE A 61 -6.74 13.09 -5.19
N GLY A 62 -7.65 12.13 -5.06
CA GLY A 62 -8.91 12.13 -5.80
C GLY A 62 -8.84 11.49 -7.19
N VAL A 63 -7.63 11.36 -7.77
CA VAL A 63 -7.37 10.64 -9.03
C VAL A 63 -6.65 9.33 -8.77
N CYS A 64 -5.59 9.35 -7.96
CA CYS A 64 -4.86 8.16 -7.54
C CYS A 64 -5.73 7.23 -6.68
N GLY A 65 -5.66 5.92 -6.93
CA GLY A 65 -6.41 4.91 -6.16
C GLY A 65 -5.86 4.60 -4.77
N GLY A 66 -4.71 5.16 -4.39
CA GLY A 66 -3.99 4.79 -3.17
C GLY A 66 -4.60 5.35 -1.88
N CYS A 67 -4.94 6.64 -1.85
CA CYS A 67 -5.45 7.33 -0.67
C CYS A 67 -6.91 7.73 -0.83
N LYS A 68 -7.68 7.72 0.28
CA LYS A 68 -9.12 8.00 0.25
C LYS A 68 -9.57 9.12 1.16
N TRP A 69 -8.76 9.52 2.15
CA TRP A 69 -9.18 10.41 3.22
C TRP A 69 -8.19 11.56 3.49
N GLN A 70 -7.29 11.87 2.56
CA GLN A 70 -6.36 12.99 2.76
C GLN A 70 -7.06 14.37 2.83
N ASN A 71 -8.31 14.44 2.40
CA ASN A 71 -9.15 15.65 2.46
C ASN A 71 -9.92 15.80 3.78
N MET A 72 -9.60 14.98 4.80
CA MET A 72 -10.27 14.99 6.11
C MET A 72 -9.24 15.06 7.22
N LYS A 73 -9.50 15.88 8.25
CA LYS A 73 -8.68 15.95 9.47
C LYS A 73 -8.45 14.57 10.05
N TYR A 74 -7.23 14.29 10.52
CA TYR A 74 -6.85 12.95 10.98
C TYR A 74 -7.66 12.48 12.19
N GLU A 75 -7.97 13.41 13.11
CA GLU A 75 -8.81 13.16 14.28
C GLU A 75 -10.19 12.63 13.88
N GLU A 76 -10.77 13.19 12.82
CA GLU A 76 -12.06 12.74 12.31
C GLU A 76 -11.95 11.36 11.61
N GLN A 77 -10.83 11.10 10.93
CA GLN A 77 -10.56 9.75 10.41
C GLN A 77 -10.53 8.71 11.54
N LEU A 78 -9.94 9.04 12.68
CA LEU A 78 -9.91 8.17 13.87
C LEU A 78 -11.33 7.98 14.43
N ASN A 79 -12.11 9.05 14.60
CA ASN A 79 -13.49 9.00 15.08
C ASN A 79 -14.34 8.08 14.20
N PHE A 80 -14.28 8.23 12.88
CA PHE A 80 -15.04 7.38 11.96
C PHE A 80 -14.59 5.92 12.01
N LYS A 81 -13.30 5.63 12.11
CA LYS A 81 -12.78 4.26 12.25
C LYS A 81 -13.21 3.61 13.55
N GLN A 82 -13.13 4.33 14.67
CA GLN A 82 -13.61 3.83 15.95
C GLN A 82 -15.10 3.52 15.91
N ASN A 83 -15.90 4.46 15.40
CA ASN A 83 -17.34 4.27 15.26
C ASN A 83 -17.71 3.10 14.34
N GLU A 84 -16.93 2.85 13.29
CA GLU A 84 -17.12 1.69 12.40
C GLU A 84 -16.93 0.39 13.18
N VAL A 85 -15.85 0.25 13.94
CA VAL A 85 -15.57 -0.94 14.77
C VAL A 85 -16.68 -1.14 15.84
N VAL A 86 -17.05 -0.09 16.56
CA VAL A 86 -18.12 -0.13 17.57
C VAL A 86 -19.44 -0.58 16.96
N ASN A 87 -19.81 -0.03 15.80
CA ASN A 87 -21.02 -0.42 15.09
C ASN A 87 -20.98 -1.87 14.60
N HIS A 88 -19.83 -2.36 14.12
CA HIS A 88 -19.68 -3.75 13.71
C HIS A 88 -19.83 -4.69 14.90
N LEU A 89 -19.20 -4.42 16.02
CA LEU A 89 -19.32 -5.25 17.23
C LEU A 89 -20.75 -5.26 17.77
N LYS A 90 -21.40 -4.10 17.89
CA LYS A 90 -22.74 -4.00 18.47
C LYS A 90 -23.85 -4.49 17.53
N ARG A 91 -23.81 -4.10 16.24
CA ARG A 91 -24.95 -4.31 15.32
C ARG A 91 -24.81 -5.55 14.46
N ILE A 92 -23.59 -6.02 14.18
CA ILE A 92 -23.32 -7.21 13.36
C ILE A 92 -22.91 -8.36 14.27
N GLY A 93 -21.96 -8.11 15.16
CA GLY A 93 -21.46 -9.11 16.09
C GLY A 93 -22.38 -9.40 17.27
N HIS A 94 -23.32 -8.48 17.58
CA HIS A 94 -24.19 -8.54 18.76
C HIS A 94 -23.40 -8.77 20.06
N VAL A 95 -22.20 -8.20 20.16
CA VAL A 95 -21.30 -8.35 21.30
C VAL A 95 -21.69 -7.34 22.37
N GLU A 96 -21.89 -7.80 23.58
CA GLU A 96 -21.98 -6.94 24.76
C GLU A 96 -20.57 -6.48 25.15
N ILE A 97 -20.33 -5.18 25.10
CA ILE A 97 -19.02 -4.59 25.33
C ILE A 97 -19.08 -3.81 26.63
N GLN A 98 -18.28 -4.22 27.62
CA GLN A 98 -18.20 -3.54 28.90
C GLN A 98 -17.44 -2.22 28.78
N GLU A 99 -16.33 -2.21 28.06
CA GLU A 99 -15.48 -1.04 27.86
C GLU A 99 -14.93 -1.00 26.44
N ILE A 100 -14.85 0.21 25.88
CA ILE A 100 -14.23 0.45 24.58
C ILE A 100 -13.13 1.48 24.78
N LEU A 101 -11.89 1.06 24.67
CA LEU A 101 -10.75 1.94 24.73
C LEU A 101 -10.67 2.85 23.49
N PRO A 102 -10.11 4.06 23.61
CA PRO A 102 -9.89 4.94 22.48
C PRO A 102 -9.00 4.28 21.42
N ILE A 103 -9.30 4.52 20.15
CA ILE A 103 -8.48 4.07 19.04
C ILE A 103 -7.04 4.61 19.19
N LYS A 104 -6.05 3.75 19.01
CA LYS A 104 -4.64 4.15 19.03
C LYS A 104 -4.30 4.89 17.73
N ALA A 105 -4.05 6.19 17.85
CA ALA A 105 -3.60 7.02 16.74
C ALA A 105 -2.20 6.59 16.24
N CYS A 106 -1.91 6.90 14.98
CA CYS A 106 -0.58 6.81 14.42
C CYS A 106 0.12 8.17 14.62
N ASP A 107 1.35 8.16 15.13
CA ASP A 107 2.12 9.39 15.35
C ASP A 107 2.54 10.03 14.01
N GLN A 108 2.75 9.20 12.98
CA GLN A 108 3.17 9.60 11.64
C GLN A 108 2.10 9.23 10.60
N ILE A 109 1.37 10.22 10.09
CA ILE A 109 0.25 10.03 9.16
C ILE A 109 0.68 10.02 7.68
N TYR A 110 1.91 10.44 7.39
CA TYR A 110 2.57 10.37 6.08
C TYR A 110 3.91 9.64 6.22
N PHE A 111 4.48 9.19 5.11
CA PHE A 111 5.80 8.53 5.04
C PHE A 111 5.95 7.31 5.96
N TYR A 112 4.84 6.62 6.24
CA TYR A 112 4.80 5.48 7.15
C TYR A 112 4.91 4.11 6.45
N ARG A 113 4.73 4.07 5.14
CA ARG A 113 4.76 2.80 4.41
C ARG A 113 6.19 2.37 4.13
N ASN A 114 6.49 1.14 4.53
CA ASN A 114 7.78 0.52 4.24
C ASN A 114 7.80 -0.23 2.90
N LYS A 115 6.66 -0.45 2.23
CA LYS A 115 6.57 -1.12 0.92
C LYS A 115 5.60 -0.41 -0.01
N MET A 116 6.06 -0.16 -1.23
CA MET A 116 5.25 0.36 -2.33
C MET A 116 5.53 -0.45 -3.60
N GLU A 117 4.48 -0.67 -4.37
CA GLU A 117 4.54 -1.35 -5.67
C GLU A 117 3.99 -0.41 -6.75
N PHE A 118 4.83 -0.11 -7.73
CA PHE A 118 4.51 0.81 -8.81
C PHE A 118 4.38 0.03 -10.11
N SER A 119 3.37 0.35 -10.90
CA SER A 119 3.17 -0.24 -12.23
C SER A 119 3.73 0.68 -13.32
N PHE A 120 4.43 0.09 -14.28
CA PHE A 120 4.80 0.76 -15.53
C PHE A 120 3.69 0.56 -16.58
N SER A 121 3.43 1.56 -17.41
CA SER A 121 2.42 1.47 -18.46
C SER A 121 2.77 2.35 -19.65
N ASP A 122 2.46 1.89 -20.87
CA ASP A 122 2.46 2.67 -22.09
C ASP A 122 1.13 3.41 -22.35
N ALA A 123 0.20 3.32 -21.40
CA ALA A 123 -1.13 3.92 -21.47
C ALA A 123 -1.40 4.82 -20.25
N ARG A 124 -0.60 5.90 -20.16
CA ARG A 124 -0.72 6.90 -19.09
C ARG A 124 -2.14 7.46 -19.01
N TRP A 125 -2.65 7.56 -17.80
CA TRP A 125 -3.88 8.29 -17.53
C TRP A 125 -3.64 9.79 -17.62
N LEU A 126 -4.41 10.48 -18.42
CA LEU A 126 -4.44 11.95 -18.48
C LEU A 126 -5.47 12.47 -17.48
N THR A 127 -5.06 13.45 -16.68
CA THR A 127 -6.00 14.10 -15.76
C THR A 127 -6.98 14.99 -16.53
N PRO A 128 -8.16 15.30 -15.97
CA PRO A 128 -9.09 16.25 -16.58
C PRO A 128 -8.45 17.62 -16.85
N GLN A 129 -7.51 18.04 -16.02
CA GLN A 129 -6.79 19.29 -16.20
C GLN A 129 -5.88 19.24 -17.44
N GLU A 130 -5.04 18.20 -17.58
CA GLU A 130 -4.19 18.01 -18.76
C GLU A 130 -5.00 17.94 -20.06
N ILE A 131 -6.18 17.31 -20.01
CA ILE A 131 -7.11 17.25 -21.16
C ILE A 131 -7.68 18.65 -21.50
N ALA A 132 -8.02 19.43 -20.48
CA ALA A 132 -8.56 20.78 -20.66
C ALA A 132 -7.53 21.77 -21.19
N GLU A 133 -6.26 21.65 -20.77
CA GLU A 133 -5.14 22.48 -21.22
C GLU A 133 -4.74 22.20 -22.68
N GLY A 134 -5.09 21.04 -23.24
CA GLY A 134 -4.96 20.72 -24.66
C GLY A 134 -3.54 20.71 -25.21
N GLY A 135 -2.55 20.52 -24.35
CA GLY A 135 -1.12 20.47 -24.71
C GLY A 135 -0.72 19.17 -25.41
N GLU A 136 0.47 19.18 -26.03
CA GLU A 136 1.10 17.94 -26.47
C GLU A 136 1.41 17.03 -25.27
N ILE A 137 1.09 15.74 -25.43
CA ILE A 137 1.39 14.74 -24.41
C ILE A 137 2.88 14.40 -24.49
N ASP A 138 3.67 14.93 -23.57
CA ASP A 138 5.13 14.71 -23.51
C ASP A 138 5.52 13.23 -23.51
N SER A 139 4.72 12.38 -22.91
CA SER A 139 4.95 10.94 -22.84
C SER A 139 3.67 10.16 -22.59
N LYS A 140 3.51 9.05 -23.33
CA LYS A 140 2.49 8.05 -23.06
C LYS A 140 2.87 7.09 -21.91
N PHE A 141 4.10 7.19 -21.41
CA PHE A 141 4.64 6.31 -20.38
C PHE A 141 4.34 6.80 -18.97
N ALA A 142 3.94 5.87 -18.11
CA ALA A 142 3.66 6.13 -16.70
C ALA A 142 4.40 5.15 -15.80
N CYS A 143 4.77 5.61 -14.60
CA CYS A 143 5.19 4.76 -13.49
C CYS A 143 4.50 5.24 -12.22
N GLY A 144 3.49 4.48 -11.76
CA GLY A 144 2.68 4.90 -10.62
C GLY A 144 1.60 3.90 -10.25
N PHE A 145 0.36 4.38 -10.05
CA PHE A 145 -0.71 3.57 -9.54
C PHE A 145 -1.91 3.50 -10.50
N HIS A 146 -2.66 2.38 -10.40
CA HIS A 146 -3.89 2.21 -11.13
C HIS A 146 -4.94 3.25 -10.74
N ILE A 147 -5.67 3.74 -11.74
CA ILE A 147 -6.88 4.52 -11.54
C ILE A 147 -7.97 3.60 -10.94
N PRO A 148 -8.73 4.05 -9.95
CA PRO A 148 -9.80 3.26 -9.35
C PRO A 148 -10.76 2.69 -10.38
N LYS A 149 -10.97 1.37 -10.35
CA LYS A 149 -11.82 0.61 -11.28
C LYS A 149 -11.30 0.52 -12.73
N MET A 150 -10.09 0.97 -13.01
CA MET A 150 -9.44 0.88 -14.33
C MET A 150 -8.13 0.10 -14.20
N TRP A 151 -8.19 -1.19 -14.50
CA TRP A 151 -7.06 -2.09 -14.35
C TRP A 151 -5.92 -1.87 -15.36
N ASP A 152 -6.20 -1.19 -16.46
CA ASP A 152 -5.29 -0.94 -17.59
C ASP A 152 -4.76 0.52 -17.65
N LYS A 153 -5.15 1.37 -16.70
CA LYS A 153 -4.76 2.77 -16.69
C LYS A 153 -3.92 3.10 -15.47
N ILE A 154 -2.75 3.65 -15.71
CA ILE A 154 -1.80 4.06 -14.67
C ILE A 154 -1.71 5.59 -14.65
N LEU A 155 -1.91 6.16 -13.47
CA LEU A 155 -1.56 7.54 -13.19
C LEU A 155 -0.06 7.63 -13.03
N ASP A 156 0.57 8.50 -13.80
CA ASP A 156 1.96 8.85 -13.57
C ASP A 156 2.08 9.72 -12.34
N ILE A 157 2.99 9.41 -11.42
CA ILE A 157 3.12 10.16 -10.17
C ILE A 157 4.54 10.71 -10.02
N GLU A 158 4.64 11.98 -9.63
CA GLU A 158 5.93 12.60 -9.32
C GLU A 158 6.38 12.32 -7.89
N LYS A 159 5.46 12.43 -6.91
CA LYS A 159 5.76 12.17 -5.50
C LYS A 159 4.64 11.37 -4.84
N CYS A 160 5.02 10.40 -4.01
CA CYS A 160 4.11 9.72 -3.12
C CYS A 160 4.45 10.06 -1.67
N HIS A 161 3.47 10.59 -0.92
CA HIS A 161 3.65 10.98 0.48
C HIS A 161 3.45 9.83 1.47
N LEU A 162 3.40 8.58 0.99
CA LEU A 162 3.24 7.41 1.86
C LEU A 162 4.56 6.71 2.19
N GLN A 163 5.59 6.83 1.34
CA GLN A 163 6.89 6.21 1.56
C GLN A 163 7.99 7.27 1.59
N VAL A 164 8.96 7.09 2.46
CA VAL A 164 10.13 7.99 2.58
C VAL A 164 11.03 7.91 1.35
N ASP A 165 11.81 8.96 1.11
CA ASP A 165 12.89 8.89 0.13
C ASP A 165 14.01 7.91 0.62
N PRO A 166 14.73 7.26 -0.32
CA PRO A 166 14.85 7.62 -1.75
C PRO A 166 13.82 6.96 -2.68
N SER A 167 12.67 6.46 -2.20
CA SER A 167 11.67 5.77 -3.04
C SER A 167 11.25 6.59 -4.27
N THR A 168 10.91 7.87 -4.08
CA THR A 168 10.54 8.78 -5.18
C THR A 168 11.68 8.95 -6.16
N ALA A 169 12.91 9.16 -5.66
CA ALA A 169 14.09 9.34 -6.49
C ALA A 169 14.41 8.09 -7.32
N ILE A 170 14.35 6.89 -6.70
CA ILE A 170 14.59 5.61 -7.39
C ILE A 170 13.58 5.44 -8.52
N ARG A 171 12.27 5.54 -8.22
CA ARG A 171 11.21 5.40 -9.22
C ARG A 171 11.38 6.35 -10.39
N ASN A 172 11.54 7.65 -10.11
CA ASN A 172 11.60 8.66 -11.16
C ASN A 172 12.87 8.55 -12.00
N LYS A 173 14.02 8.19 -11.41
CA LYS A 173 15.27 8.01 -12.14
C LYS A 173 15.24 6.76 -13.02
N ILE A 174 14.74 5.63 -12.49
CA ILE A 174 14.56 4.39 -13.28
C ILE A 174 13.61 4.62 -14.45
N LYS A 175 12.46 5.27 -14.23
CA LYS A 175 11.52 5.63 -15.29
C LYS A 175 12.20 6.47 -16.39
N ARG A 176 12.90 7.54 -16.01
CA ARG A 176 13.58 8.44 -16.97
C ARG A 176 14.66 7.71 -17.75
N PHE A 177 15.49 6.92 -17.08
CA PHE A 177 16.51 6.10 -17.74
C PHE A 177 15.89 5.15 -18.77
N ALA A 178 14.81 4.46 -18.41
CA ALA A 178 14.13 3.54 -19.32
C ALA A 178 13.60 4.26 -20.58
N ILE A 179 12.97 5.43 -20.43
CA ILE A 179 12.47 6.23 -21.55
C ILE A 179 13.64 6.69 -22.45
N GLN A 180 14.72 7.20 -21.87
CA GLN A 180 15.90 7.69 -22.60
C GLN A 180 16.61 6.60 -23.38
N ASN A 181 16.53 5.35 -22.93
CA ASN A 181 17.14 4.19 -23.58
C ASN A 181 16.14 3.37 -24.43
N GLY A 182 14.99 3.93 -24.77
CA GLY A 182 14.01 3.30 -25.65
C GLY A 182 13.40 2.00 -25.11
N MET A 183 13.38 1.82 -23.80
CA MET A 183 12.75 0.65 -23.17
C MET A 183 11.24 0.80 -23.19
N THR A 184 10.53 -0.25 -23.56
CA THR A 184 9.07 -0.25 -23.62
C THR A 184 8.47 -0.53 -22.24
N PHE A 185 7.26 0.00 -22.00
CA PHE A 185 6.51 -0.23 -20.77
C PHE A 185 5.34 -1.17 -21.07
N PHE A 186 4.96 -1.93 -20.07
CA PHE A 186 3.96 -2.98 -20.21
C PHE A 186 2.59 -2.44 -20.59
N ASN A 187 1.97 -3.12 -21.56
CA ASN A 187 0.58 -2.90 -21.96
C ASN A 187 -0.28 -4.12 -21.56
N PRO A 188 -1.12 -4.00 -20.54
CA PRO A 188 -1.88 -5.16 -20.04
C PRO A 188 -2.96 -5.66 -21.02
N ARG A 189 -3.41 -4.82 -21.96
CA ARG A 189 -4.38 -5.23 -23.00
C ARG A 189 -3.73 -6.02 -24.11
N LYS A 190 -2.50 -5.64 -24.50
CA LYS A 190 -1.75 -6.29 -25.54
C LYS A 190 -0.91 -7.46 -25.03
N GLN A 191 -0.67 -7.51 -23.70
CA GLN A 191 0.28 -8.41 -23.06
C GLN A 191 1.66 -8.29 -23.73
N ASP A 192 2.16 -7.07 -23.79
CA ASP A 192 3.40 -6.72 -24.45
C ASP A 192 4.12 -5.60 -23.71
N GLY A 193 5.42 -5.45 -23.95
CA GLY A 193 6.28 -4.44 -23.32
C GLY A 193 7.37 -5.09 -22.48
N PHE A 194 8.27 -4.27 -21.94
CA PHE A 194 9.44 -4.74 -21.20
C PHE A 194 9.31 -4.51 -19.69
N LEU A 195 9.21 -3.26 -19.24
CA LEU A 195 9.04 -2.91 -17.83
C LEU A 195 7.61 -3.10 -17.37
N ARG A 196 7.40 -3.86 -16.30
CA ARG A 196 6.08 -4.23 -15.80
C ARG A 196 5.74 -3.58 -14.46
N THR A 197 6.46 -3.93 -13.39
CA THR A 197 6.27 -3.34 -12.07
C THR A 197 7.60 -3.12 -11.37
N MET A 198 7.58 -2.31 -10.32
CA MET A 198 8.72 -2.11 -9.45
C MET A 198 8.24 -2.05 -7.99
N MET A 199 8.76 -2.93 -7.16
CA MET A 199 8.57 -2.88 -5.72
C MET A 199 9.76 -2.19 -5.07
N ILE A 200 9.48 -1.25 -4.17
CA ILE A 200 10.48 -0.62 -3.31
C ILE A 200 10.08 -0.86 -1.86
N ARG A 201 11.00 -1.46 -1.09
CA ARG A 201 10.82 -1.66 0.34
C ARG A 201 11.96 -0.95 1.08
N ILE A 202 11.61 -0.18 2.12
CA ILE A 202 12.55 0.53 2.96
C ILE A 202 12.24 0.16 4.41
N SER A 203 13.20 -0.47 5.09
CA SER A 203 13.02 -0.88 6.48
C SER A 203 13.20 0.26 7.47
N SER A 204 12.78 0.07 8.72
CA SER A 204 12.95 1.04 9.81
C SER A 204 14.42 1.37 10.12
N ILE A 205 15.33 0.47 9.78
CA ILE A 205 16.79 0.67 9.93
C ILE A 205 17.45 1.21 8.66
N GLY A 206 16.68 1.61 7.65
CA GLY A 206 17.16 2.26 6.43
C GLY A 206 17.66 1.31 5.34
N GLU A 207 17.51 0.00 5.46
CA GLU A 207 17.84 -0.94 4.39
C GLU A 207 16.81 -0.88 3.26
N ILE A 208 17.29 -0.91 2.01
CA ILE A 208 16.46 -0.71 0.81
C ILE A 208 16.49 -1.96 -0.06
N MET A 209 15.31 -2.48 -0.38
CA MET A 209 15.13 -3.53 -1.39
C MET A 209 14.38 -2.96 -2.58
N VAL A 210 14.89 -3.20 -3.77
CA VAL A 210 14.25 -2.89 -5.04
C VAL A 210 14.11 -4.15 -5.85
N VAL A 211 12.88 -4.47 -6.27
CA VAL A 211 12.59 -5.60 -7.16
C VAL A 211 11.93 -5.06 -8.43
N VAL A 212 12.58 -5.24 -9.58
CA VAL A 212 12.05 -4.83 -10.88
C VAL A 212 11.48 -6.05 -11.58
N GLN A 213 10.20 -6.00 -11.97
CA GLN A 213 9.62 -7.02 -12.83
C GLN A 213 9.69 -6.59 -14.29
N PHE A 214 10.23 -7.46 -15.10
CA PHE A 214 10.20 -7.38 -16.56
C PHE A 214 9.17 -8.36 -17.10
N PHE A 215 8.45 -7.97 -18.16
CA PHE A 215 7.51 -8.89 -18.81
C PHE A 215 8.25 -9.89 -19.70
N ASN A 216 9.11 -9.40 -20.58
CA ASN A 216 9.93 -10.22 -21.45
C ASN A 216 11.40 -10.19 -21.02
N GLU A 217 12.16 -11.26 -21.34
CA GLU A 217 13.61 -11.26 -21.18
C GLU A 217 14.26 -10.45 -22.32
N ASP A 218 15.04 -9.45 -21.95
CA ASP A 218 15.99 -8.74 -22.79
C ASP A 218 17.22 -8.45 -21.90
N LYS A 219 18.19 -9.34 -21.96
CA LYS A 219 19.35 -9.33 -21.06
C LYS A 219 20.08 -8.00 -21.08
N ASP A 220 20.32 -7.44 -22.26
CA ASP A 220 21.11 -6.22 -22.41
C ASP A 220 20.40 -5.02 -21.80
N LYS A 221 19.11 -4.85 -22.06
CA LYS A 221 18.29 -3.78 -21.46
C LYS A 221 18.13 -3.97 -19.97
N ARG A 222 17.90 -5.20 -19.52
CA ARG A 222 17.76 -5.52 -18.08
C ARG A 222 19.04 -5.18 -17.32
N GLU A 223 20.19 -5.65 -17.82
CA GLU A 223 21.50 -5.36 -17.21
C GLU A 223 21.82 -3.86 -17.23
N ALA A 224 21.54 -3.16 -18.33
CA ALA A 224 21.72 -1.72 -18.42
C ALA A 224 20.90 -0.98 -17.35
N LEU A 225 19.61 -1.33 -17.17
CA LEU A 225 18.73 -0.70 -16.17
C LEU A 225 19.20 -1.00 -14.75
N LEU A 226 19.51 -2.26 -14.44
CA LEU A 226 19.90 -2.69 -13.11
C LEU A 226 21.28 -2.16 -12.71
N ASN A 227 22.24 -2.07 -13.64
CA ASN A 227 23.52 -1.42 -13.41
C ASN A 227 23.34 0.08 -13.15
N PHE A 228 22.53 0.77 -13.96
CA PHE A 228 22.19 2.17 -13.69
C PHE A 228 21.60 2.37 -12.29
N ALA A 229 20.65 1.51 -11.89
CA ALA A 229 20.07 1.58 -10.54
C ALA A 229 21.11 1.35 -9.45
N ALA A 230 21.99 0.36 -9.60
CA ALA A 230 23.04 0.01 -8.66
C ALA A 230 24.15 1.08 -8.53
N GLU A 231 24.45 1.80 -9.61
CA GLU A 231 25.43 2.89 -9.62
C GLU A 231 24.84 4.19 -9.06
N LYS A 232 23.59 4.49 -9.44
CA LYS A 232 22.92 5.71 -9.05
C LYS A 232 22.47 5.73 -7.61
N PHE A 233 22.16 4.55 -7.05
CA PHE A 233 21.68 4.35 -5.69
C PHE A 233 22.51 3.26 -4.99
N PRO A 234 23.77 3.56 -4.63
CA PRO A 234 24.67 2.60 -3.96
C PRO A 234 24.17 2.15 -2.60
N GLU A 235 23.23 2.90 -2.00
CA GLU A 235 22.55 2.55 -0.75
C GLU A 235 21.53 1.41 -0.87
N ILE A 236 21.17 0.95 -2.09
CA ILE A 236 20.31 -0.21 -2.27
C ILE A 236 20.99 -1.45 -1.71
N THR A 237 20.42 -1.99 -0.63
CA THR A 237 20.92 -3.19 0.06
C THR A 237 20.65 -4.46 -0.74
N SER A 238 19.50 -4.49 -1.43
CA SER A 238 19.00 -5.66 -2.16
C SER A 238 18.40 -5.20 -3.50
N LEU A 239 19.11 -5.44 -4.59
CA LEU A 239 18.59 -5.20 -5.94
C LEU A 239 18.30 -6.54 -6.61
N GLN A 240 17.04 -6.77 -6.93
CA GLN A 240 16.53 -8.02 -7.45
C GLN A 240 15.67 -7.78 -8.71
N TYR A 241 15.44 -8.83 -9.46
CA TYR A 241 14.54 -8.78 -10.60
C TYR A 241 13.74 -10.07 -10.78
N VAL A 242 12.70 -9.98 -11.59
CA VAL A 242 11.83 -11.09 -11.98
C VAL A 242 11.50 -10.95 -13.46
N ILE A 243 11.48 -12.07 -14.18
CA ILE A 243 10.88 -12.15 -15.52
C ILE A 243 9.51 -12.80 -15.33
N ASN A 244 8.44 -12.04 -15.60
CA ASN A 244 7.07 -12.50 -15.38
C ASN A 244 6.21 -12.30 -16.63
N GLU A 245 6.14 -13.31 -17.45
CA GLU A 245 5.37 -13.35 -18.71
C GLU A 245 3.88 -13.71 -18.53
N LYS A 246 3.43 -13.84 -17.27
CA LYS A 246 2.04 -14.21 -16.98
C LYS A 246 1.08 -13.05 -17.21
N GLY A 247 -0.21 -13.35 -17.28
CA GLY A 247 -1.27 -12.34 -17.35
C GLY A 247 -1.42 -11.48 -16.10
N ASN A 248 -0.95 -11.95 -14.92
CA ASN A 248 -0.97 -11.21 -13.65
C ASN A 248 0.46 -10.89 -13.19
N ASP A 249 0.59 -9.92 -12.27
CA ASP A 249 1.86 -9.40 -11.73
C ASP A 249 2.30 -10.05 -10.41
N THR A 250 1.68 -11.17 -10.03
CA THR A 250 1.98 -11.90 -8.79
C THR A 250 3.44 -12.38 -8.75
N LEU A 251 4.13 -12.13 -7.62
CA LEU A 251 5.52 -12.57 -7.39
C LEU A 251 5.64 -13.97 -6.79
N TYR A 252 4.61 -14.47 -6.12
CA TYR A 252 4.72 -15.65 -5.23
C TYR A 252 5.17 -16.91 -5.96
N ASP A 253 4.79 -17.07 -7.20
CA ASP A 253 5.07 -18.22 -8.04
C ASP A 253 6.17 -17.93 -9.09
N GLN A 254 6.94 -16.88 -8.92
CA GLN A 254 8.04 -16.46 -9.81
C GLN A 254 9.39 -16.64 -9.12
N ASP A 255 10.43 -16.84 -9.91
CA ASP A 255 11.80 -16.81 -9.42
C ASP A 255 12.27 -15.37 -9.26
N VAL A 256 12.60 -15.01 -8.02
CA VAL A 256 13.20 -13.70 -7.71
C VAL A 256 14.72 -13.86 -7.75
N ILE A 257 15.35 -13.16 -8.67
CA ILE A 257 16.78 -13.30 -8.96
C ILE A 257 17.53 -12.12 -8.35
N LEU A 258 18.54 -12.43 -7.54
CA LEU A 258 19.43 -11.42 -6.99
C LEU A 258 20.35 -10.89 -8.08
N PHE A 259 20.36 -9.57 -8.27
CA PHE A 259 21.30 -8.89 -9.16
C PHE A 259 22.52 -8.34 -8.40
N LYS A 260 22.27 -7.63 -7.27
CA LYS A 260 23.34 -7.04 -6.45
C LYS A 260 22.93 -6.96 -4.98
N GLY A 261 23.89 -7.12 -4.08
CA GLY A 261 23.71 -7.01 -2.63
C GLY A 261 23.26 -8.33 -2.00
N ARG A 262 22.26 -8.28 -1.12
CA ARG A 262 21.68 -9.44 -0.42
C ARG A 262 20.31 -9.78 -1.00
N ASP A 263 19.85 -11.02 -0.85
CA ASP A 263 18.51 -11.48 -1.26
C ASP A 263 17.39 -11.01 -0.30
N HIS A 264 17.74 -10.28 0.76
CA HIS A 264 16.83 -9.83 1.81
C HIS A 264 17.26 -8.48 2.39
N ILE A 265 16.38 -7.90 3.18
CA ILE A 265 16.65 -6.80 4.11
C ILE A 265 16.23 -7.20 5.52
N PHE A 266 16.70 -6.47 6.51
CA PHE A 266 16.26 -6.63 7.89
C PHE A 266 15.32 -5.49 8.33
N GLU A 267 14.32 -5.86 9.11
CA GLU A 267 13.52 -4.96 9.92
C GLU A 267 13.85 -5.18 11.38
N GLU A 268 13.78 -4.14 12.20
CA GLU A 268 14.11 -4.27 13.62
C GLU A 268 12.97 -3.77 14.53
N MET A 269 12.70 -4.50 15.62
CA MET A 269 11.68 -4.16 16.60
C MET A 269 12.07 -4.68 17.97
N GLU A 270 12.25 -3.79 18.97
CA GLU A 270 12.71 -4.12 20.34
C GLU A 270 13.98 -5.00 20.38
N GLY A 271 14.94 -4.76 19.48
CA GLY A 271 16.17 -5.54 19.36
C GLY A 271 15.99 -6.91 18.69
N LEU A 272 14.80 -7.25 18.23
CA LEU A 272 14.54 -8.41 17.37
C LEU A 272 14.77 -8.00 15.92
N LYS A 273 15.51 -8.84 15.18
CA LYS A 273 15.74 -8.63 13.74
C LYS A 273 14.93 -9.63 12.94
N PHE A 274 14.19 -9.12 11.98
CA PHE A 274 13.35 -9.92 11.09
C PHE A 274 13.90 -9.87 9.68
N LYS A 275 14.31 -11.02 9.16
CA LYS A 275 14.70 -11.20 7.77
C LYS A 275 13.45 -11.09 6.89
N ILE A 276 13.51 -10.22 5.88
CA ILE A 276 12.41 -9.95 4.96
C ILE A 276 12.90 -10.15 3.53
N ASN A 277 12.34 -11.15 2.85
CA ASN A 277 12.56 -11.43 1.44
C ASN A 277 11.58 -10.63 0.56
N ALA A 278 11.78 -10.65 -0.74
CA ALA A 278 10.87 -10.02 -1.69
C ALA A 278 9.41 -10.51 -1.56
N LYS A 279 9.22 -11.81 -1.29
CA LYS A 279 7.90 -12.46 -1.13
C LYS A 279 7.36 -12.43 0.29
N SER A 280 8.16 -12.08 1.30
CA SER A 280 7.72 -12.10 2.70
C SER A 280 6.62 -11.08 2.96
N PHE A 281 5.57 -11.49 3.65
CA PHE A 281 4.62 -10.57 4.24
C PHE A 281 5.25 -9.89 5.46
N TYR A 282 5.15 -8.60 5.53
CA TYR A 282 5.46 -7.78 6.70
C TYR A 282 4.52 -6.58 6.72
N GLN A 283 4.09 -6.14 7.91
CA GLN A 283 3.16 -5.02 8.06
C GLN A 283 3.74 -3.76 7.44
N THR A 284 2.99 -3.12 6.54
CA THR A 284 3.49 -1.99 5.74
C THR A 284 3.68 -0.70 6.53
N ASN A 285 3.09 -0.58 7.72
CA ASN A 285 3.35 0.46 8.69
C ASN A 285 4.04 -0.17 9.91
N ALA A 286 5.37 -0.19 9.92
CA ALA A 286 6.16 -0.84 10.95
C ALA A 286 5.94 -0.22 12.35
N ALA A 287 5.84 1.11 12.43
CA ALA A 287 5.61 1.82 13.70
C ALA A 287 4.24 1.48 14.32
N GLN A 288 3.20 1.42 13.49
CA GLN A 288 1.86 1.06 13.98
C GLN A 288 1.73 -0.44 14.23
N ALA A 289 2.45 -1.28 13.50
CA ALA A 289 2.56 -2.71 13.81
C ALA A 289 3.19 -2.94 15.18
N TYR A 290 4.24 -2.20 15.53
CA TYR A 290 4.84 -2.24 16.86
C TYR A 290 3.82 -1.88 17.95
N ASN A 291 3.06 -0.78 17.79
CA ASN A 291 1.99 -0.42 18.72
C ASN A 291 0.95 -1.54 18.85
N LEU A 292 0.53 -2.14 17.73
CA LEU A 292 -0.43 -3.25 17.72
C LEU A 292 0.11 -4.46 18.50
N TYR A 293 1.36 -4.85 18.25
CA TYR A 293 1.97 -6.01 18.92
C TYR A 293 2.19 -5.75 20.40
N LYS A 294 2.55 -4.52 20.79
CA LYS A 294 2.66 -4.12 22.18
C LYS A 294 1.31 -4.23 22.91
N ILE A 295 0.24 -3.70 22.34
CA ILE A 295 -1.12 -3.80 22.90
C ILE A 295 -1.55 -5.27 23.00
N THR A 296 -1.29 -6.08 21.97
CA THR A 296 -1.59 -7.52 21.97
C THR A 296 -0.86 -8.24 23.09
N ARG A 297 0.44 -7.97 23.27
CA ARG A 297 1.25 -8.55 24.35
C ARG A 297 0.78 -8.10 25.74
N ASP A 298 0.41 -6.84 25.88
CA ASP A 298 -0.08 -6.29 27.17
C ASP A 298 -1.44 -6.89 27.52
N PHE A 299 -2.37 -7.04 26.55
CA PHE A 299 -3.67 -7.66 26.76
C PHE A 299 -3.58 -9.17 27.02
N ALA A 300 -2.56 -9.85 26.49
CA ALA A 300 -2.35 -11.26 26.76
C ALA A 300 -1.97 -11.53 28.23
N GLY A 301 -1.52 -10.53 29.00
CA GLY A 301 -1.24 -10.63 30.43
C GLY A 301 -0.20 -11.70 30.77
N LEU A 302 0.80 -11.92 29.89
CA LEU A 302 1.79 -12.99 30.03
C LEU A 302 2.67 -12.78 31.27
N THR A 303 2.83 -13.85 32.06
CA THR A 303 3.58 -13.89 33.32
C THR A 303 4.94 -14.60 33.19
N GLY A 304 5.21 -15.26 32.07
CA GLY A 304 6.39 -16.07 31.80
C GLY A 304 6.15 -17.58 31.98
N ASN A 305 4.94 -17.99 32.33
CA ASN A 305 4.60 -19.40 32.55
C ASN A 305 3.74 -20.01 31.44
N GLU A 306 3.24 -19.19 30.52
CA GLU A 306 2.23 -19.59 29.54
C GLU A 306 2.86 -20.31 28.35
N LEU A 307 2.09 -21.28 27.82
CA LEU A 307 2.23 -21.81 26.48
C LEU A 307 1.34 -20.97 25.53
N VAL A 308 1.96 -20.26 24.60
CA VAL A 308 1.25 -19.39 23.64
C VAL A 308 1.22 -20.04 22.26
N TYR A 309 0.08 -20.01 21.60
CA TYR A 309 -0.07 -20.40 20.21
C TYR A 309 -0.27 -19.15 19.37
N ASP A 310 0.61 -18.94 18.37
CA ASP A 310 0.48 -17.91 17.34
C ASP A 310 -0.05 -18.58 16.06
N LEU A 311 -1.35 -18.44 15.83
CA LEU A 311 -2.03 -19.04 14.67
C LEU A 311 -1.85 -18.14 13.46
N TYR A 312 -1.47 -18.73 12.32
CA TYR A 312 -1.12 -18.00 11.10
C TYR A 312 0.12 -17.10 11.31
N THR A 313 1.15 -17.68 11.89
CA THR A 313 2.32 -16.93 12.40
C THR A 313 3.12 -16.21 11.31
N GLY A 314 2.93 -16.56 10.02
CA GLY A 314 3.67 -15.99 8.91
C GLY A 314 5.18 -16.15 9.10
N THR A 315 5.92 -15.06 9.06
CA THR A 315 7.39 -15.03 9.30
C THR A 315 7.77 -15.06 10.80
N GLY A 316 6.80 -15.36 11.69
CA GLY A 316 7.03 -15.52 13.12
C GLY A 316 7.12 -14.19 13.89
N THR A 317 6.70 -13.07 13.33
CA THR A 317 6.91 -11.75 13.92
C THR A 317 6.24 -11.59 15.29
N ILE A 318 4.95 -11.96 15.41
CA ILE A 318 4.22 -11.86 16.70
C ILE A 318 4.74 -12.91 17.68
N ALA A 319 4.94 -14.16 17.23
CA ALA A 319 5.48 -15.23 18.05
C ALA A 319 6.77 -14.82 18.75
N GLN A 320 7.72 -14.25 18.01
CA GLN A 320 8.98 -13.79 18.57
C GLN A 320 8.80 -12.56 19.47
N PHE A 321 7.94 -11.62 19.09
CA PHE A 321 7.69 -10.41 19.87
C PHE A 321 7.15 -10.74 21.28
N VAL A 322 6.34 -11.77 21.44
CA VAL A 322 5.77 -12.20 22.73
C VAL A 322 6.67 -13.21 23.47
N SER A 323 7.62 -13.84 22.79
CA SER A 323 8.41 -14.97 23.33
C SER A 323 9.18 -14.62 24.61
N LYS A 324 9.67 -13.38 24.73
CA LYS A 324 10.41 -12.92 25.94
C LYS A 324 9.52 -12.87 27.20
N LYS A 325 8.21 -12.97 27.07
CA LYS A 325 7.22 -12.93 28.18
C LYS A 325 6.40 -14.20 28.31
N ALA A 326 6.73 -15.28 27.62
CA ALA A 326 6.07 -16.56 27.68
C ALA A 326 7.06 -17.68 27.99
N ASN A 327 6.60 -18.78 28.60
CA ASN A 327 7.42 -19.96 28.79
C ASN A 327 7.77 -20.64 27.45
N LYS A 328 6.79 -20.74 26.57
CA LYS A 328 6.94 -21.31 25.23
C LYS A 328 5.96 -20.68 24.26
N VAL A 329 6.42 -20.41 23.03
CA VAL A 329 5.55 -19.99 21.93
C VAL A 329 5.60 -21.01 20.80
N ILE A 330 4.45 -21.40 20.25
CA ILE A 330 4.33 -22.30 19.11
C ILE A 330 3.66 -21.52 17.99
N GLY A 331 4.38 -21.24 16.91
CA GLY A 331 3.84 -20.68 15.67
C GLY A 331 3.28 -21.77 14.77
N ILE A 332 2.10 -21.55 14.20
CA ILE A 332 1.44 -22.44 13.24
C ILE A 332 1.21 -21.69 11.94
N GLU A 333 1.76 -22.22 10.84
CA GLU A 333 1.68 -21.63 9.50
C GLU A 333 1.56 -22.75 8.46
N SER A 334 0.82 -22.51 7.39
CA SER A 334 0.62 -23.48 6.29
C SER A 334 1.53 -23.22 5.09
N VAL A 335 2.10 -22.02 4.96
CA VAL A 335 2.95 -21.60 3.83
C VAL A 335 4.40 -22.02 4.12
N PRO A 336 5.00 -22.96 3.36
CA PRO A 336 6.34 -23.49 3.63
C PRO A 336 7.43 -22.40 3.63
N GLU A 337 7.37 -21.46 2.70
CA GLU A 337 8.33 -20.36 2.57
C GLU A 337 8.30 -19.43 3.79
N ALA A 338 7.11 -19.15 4.32
CA ALA A 338 6.96 -18.37 5.54
C ALA A 338 7.53 -19.10 6.76
N ILE A 339 7.39 -20.43 6.84
CA ILE A 339 8.03 -21.25 7.90
C ILE A 339 9.56 -21.19 7.81
N ILE A 340 10.13 -21.20 6.62
CA ILE A 340 11.60 -21.05 6.44
C ILE A 340 12.05 -19.70 6.99
N ASP A 341 11.34 -18.62 6.63
CA ASP A 341 11.64 -17.29 7.16
C ASP A 341 11.45 -17.23 8.69
N ALA A 342 10.37 -17.80 9.22
CA ALA A 342 10.10 -17.83 10.65
C ALA A 342 11.21 -18.55 11.45
N LYS A 343 11.72 -19.68 10.94
CA LYS A 343 12.85 -20.41 11.53
C LYS A 343 14.16 -19.62 11.45
N SER A 344 14.36 -18.87 10.38
CA SER A 344 15.54 -18.00 10.24
C SER A 344 15.47 -16.79 11.16
N ASN A 345 14.28 -16.38 11.55
CA ASN A 345 14.01 -15.24 12.42
C ASN A 345 14.00 -15.64 13.91
N ALA A 346 13.83 -16.91 14.25
CA ALA A 346 13.80 -17.43 15.64
C ALA A 346 15.19 -17.69 16.18
#